data_e17d4f5336b014c1f47cff3920864b38
#
_entry.id   e17d4f5336b014c1f47cff3920864b38
#
_cell.length_a   1.000
_cell.length_b   1.000
_cell.length_c   1.000
_cell.angle_alpha   90.00
_cell.angle_beta   90.00
_cell.angle_gamma   90.00
#
_symmetry.space_group_name_H-M   'P 1'
#
loop_
_entity.id
_entity.type
_entity.pdbx_description
1 polymer ?
#
loop_
_entity_poly.entity_id
_entity_poly.type
_entity_poly.pdbx_seq_one_letter_code
_entity_poly.pdbx_strand_id
1 'polypeptide(L)'
;MGKESFKNSIELELSKSTNELSKKLESCRVDILEIIPPPEIAWEIKDDDSEEFILLGTLGNFSMVKGKAKSKKSFFINMAISAAVSKGLIQNKLRSPLKDDFNQVVYFDTEQSKYHVQRAVKRICTQIGVGVPSNLNTYGLRKLSPSERLKLVEYAIENTPNLGFVVIDGIR
;
A
#
# COMPACT_ATOMS: atom_id res chain seq x y z
N MET A 1 44.11 -25.60 26.08
CA MET A 1 42.65 -25.81 26.28
C MET A 1 41.73 -24.73 25.73
N GLY A 2 42.16 -23.49 25.48
CA GLY A 2 41.25 -22.43 25.04
C GLY A 2 40.88 -22.39 23.53
N LYS A 3 41.74 -22.86 22.64
CA LYS A 3 41.53 -22.71 21.16
C LYS A 3 40.51 -23.73 20.60
N GLU A 4 40.44 -24.92 21.17
CA GLU A 4 39.50 -25.95 20.70
C GLU A 4 38.07 -25.68 21.17
N SER A 5 37.92 -25.14 22.38
CA SER A 5 36.60 -24.71 22.90
C SER A 5 36.02 -23.55 22.07
N PHE A 6 36.86 -22.59 21.64
CA PHE A 6 36.43 -21.47 20.81
C PHE A 6 36.02 -21.90 19.38
N LYS A 7 36.76 -22.86 18.80
CA LYS A 7 36.47 -23.40 17.48
C LYS A 7 35.14 -24.16 17.46
N ASN A 8 34.89 -24.98 18.50
CA ASN A 8 33.63 -25.70 18.66
C ASN A 8 32.43 -24.78 18.87
N SER A 9 32.59 -23.61 19.55
CA SER A 9 31.53 -22.62 19.72
C SER A 9 31.16 -21.97 18.41
N ILE A 10 32.15 -21.60 17.56
CA ILE A 10 31.90 -21.00 16.26
C ILE A 10 31.23 -21.99 15.30
N GLU A 11 31.66 -23.24 15.27
CA GLU A 11 31.05 -24.28 14.46
C GLU A 11 29.60 -24.57 14.87
N LEU A 12 29.31 -24.51 16.17
CA LEU A 12 27.95 -24.67 16.69
C LEU A 12 27.03 -23.49 16.34
N GLU A 13 27.53 -22.26 16.40
CA GLU A 13 26.78 -21.07 15.97
C GLU A 13 26.53 -21.05 14.46
N LEU A 14 27.53 -21.40 13.65
CA LEU A 14 27.38 -21.54 12.22
C LEU A 14 26.36 -22.61 11.84
N SER A 15 26.37 -23.75 12.51
CA SER A 15 25.42 -24.84 12.27
C SER A 15 24.00 -24.46 12.64
N LYS A 16 23.80 -23.71 13.74
CA LYS A 16 22.48 -23.17 14.15
C LYS A 16 21.97 -22.16 13.13
N SER A 17 22.79 -21.19 12.71
CA SER A 17 22.45 -20.20 11.69
C SER A 17 22.08 -20.86 10.36
N THR A 18 22.82 -21.85 9.91
CA THR A 18 22.53 -22.58 8.67
C THR A 18 21.21 -23.36 8.77
N ASN A 19 20.91 -23.95 9.93
CA ASN A 19 19.66 -24.66 10.16
C ASN A 19 18.45 -23.72 10.19
N GLU A 20 18.60 -22.51 10.76
CA GLU A 20 17.56 -21.48 10.74
C GLU A 20 17.28 -20.96 9.33
N LEU A 21 18.33 -20.73 8.54
CA LEU A 21 18.19 -20.32 7.13
C LEU A 21 17.53 -21.41 6.30
N SER A 22 17.92 -22.68 6.50
CA SER A 22 17.30 -23.81 5.82
C SER A 22 15.80 -23.93 6.15
N LYS A 23 15.43 -23.77 7.43
CA LYS A 23 14.02 -23.78 7.84
C LYS A 23 13.24 -22.61 7.21
N LYS A 24 13.83 -21.41 7.19
CA LYS A 24 13.22 -20.25 6.53
C LYS A 24 13.04 -20.48 5.02
N LEU A 25 14.06 -21.03 4.37
CA LEU A 25 13.98 -21.34 2.93
C LEU A 25 12.86 -22.36 2.65
N GLU A 26 12.76 -23.41 3.45
CA GLU A 26 11.69 -24.41 3.30
C GLU A 26 10.30 -23.82 3.57
N SER A 27 10.15 -22.91 4.52
CA SER A 27 8.88 -22.19 4.76
C SER A 27 8.48 -21.25 3.61
N CYS A 28 9.41 -20.87 2.76
CA CYS A 28 9.17 -20.03 1.57
C CYS A 28 8.93 -20.86 0.30
N ARG A 29 9.02 -22.19 0.41
CA ARG A 29 8.83 -23.08 -0.73
C ARG A 29 7.39 -23.05 -1.21
N VAL A 30 7.20 -22.86 -2.51
CA VAL A 30 5.88 -22.91 -3.15
C VAL A 30 5.61 -24.33 -3.64
N ASP A 31 4.57 -24.95 -3.14
CA ASP A 31 4.08 -26.23 -3.66
C ASP A 31 3.12 -25.96 -4.82
N ILE A 32 3.45 -26.42 -6.01
CA ILE A 32 2.62 -26.26 -7.21
C ILE A 32 1.30 -27.06 -7.18
N LEU A 33 1.19 -28.00 -6.25
CA LEU A 33 -0.03 -28.80 -6.07
C LEU A 33 -0.96 -28.22 -4.99
N GLU A 34 -0.49 -27.22 -4.24
CA GLU A 34 -1.29 -26.52 -3.25
C GLU A 34 -2.32 -25.61 -3.93
N ILE A 35 -3.57 -25.68 -3.49
CA ILE A 35 -4.62 -24.78 -3.96
C ILE A 35 -4.57 -23.52 -3.12
N ILE A 36 -3.87 -22.49 -3.63
CA ILE A 36 -3.77 -21.18 -3.00
C ILE A 36 -4.87 -20.29 -3.56
N PRO A 37 -5.79 -19.75 -2.73
CA PRO A 37 -6.81 -18.83 -3.21
C PRO A 37 -6.17 -17.54 -3.73
N PRO A 38 -6.75 -16.91 -4.77
CA PRO A 38 -6.26 -15.63 -5.26
C PRO A 38 -6.34 -14.55 -4.16
N PRO A 39 -5.39 -13.61 -4.12
CA PRO A 39 -5.44 -12.51 -3.17
C PRO A 39 -6.67 -11.63 -3.43
N GLU A 40 -7.18 -10.99 -2.36
CA GLU A 40 -8.34 -10.11 -2.46
C GLU A 40 -8.04 -8.88 -3.31
N ILE A 41 -9.04 -8.45 -4.07
CA ILE A 41 -8.94 -7.30 -4.97
C ILE A 41 -8.92 -6.01 -4.15
N ALA A 42 -7.90 -5.19 -4.37
CA ALA A 42 -7.81 -3.87 -3.75
C ALA A 42 -8.49 -2.79 -4.59
N TRP A 43 -8.26 -2.80 -5.90
CA TRP A 43 -8.89 -1.86 -6.83
C TRP A 43 -8.87 -2.33 -8.28
N GLU A 44 -9.83 -1.83 -9.04
CA GLU A 44 -10.10 -2.22 -10.42
C GLU A 44 -10.53 -1.02 -11.25
N ILE A 45 -10.36 -1.12 -12.56
CA ILE A 45 -10.89 -0.17 -13.53
C ILE A 45 -11.90 -0.84 -14.44
N LYS A 46 -13.03 -0.18 -14.69
CA LYS A 46 -14.01 -0.64 -15.67
C LYS A 46 -13.45 -0.49 -17.08
N ASP A 47 -13.55 -1.54 -17.86
CA ASP A 47 -13.24 -1.50 -19.27
C ASP A 47 -14.22 -0.58 -20.02
N ASP A 48 -13.75 0.10 -21.06
CA ASP A 48 -14.58 1.00 -21.86
C ASP A 48 -15.45 0.27 -22.88
N ASP A 49 -14.99 -0.89 -23.34
CA ASP A 49 -15.61 -1.65 -24.41
C ASP A 49 -16.48 -2.81 -23.89
N SER A 50 -16.34 -3.16 -22.62
CA SER A 50 -17.12 -4.18 -21.94
C SER A 50 -17.63 -3.69 -20.58
N GLU A 51 -18.57 -4.41 -19.97
CA GLU A 51 -19.01 -4.14 -18.59
C GLU A 51 -18.08 -4.76 -17.55
N GLU A 52 -16.98 -5.38 -17.97
CA GLU A 52 -16.03 -6.07 -17.11
C GLU A 52 -15.09 -5.11 -16.39
N PHE A 53 -14.49 -5.59 -15.29
CA PHE A 53 -13.49 -4.87 -14.54
C PHE A 53 -12.10 -5.49 -14.70
N ILE A 54 -11.14 -4.65 -15.02
CA ILE A 54 -9.73 -5.01 -15.15
C ILE A 54 -9.05 -4.77 -13.80
N LEU A 55 -8.39 -5.80 -13.29
CA LEU A 55 -7.64 -5.76 -12.04
C LEU A 55 -6.45 -4.78 -12.14
N LEU A 56 -6.37 -3.82 -11.22
CA LEU A 56 -5.25 -2.89 -11.08
C LEU A 56 -4.32 -3.25 -9.90
N GLY A 57 -4.84 -3.91 -8.88
CA GLY A 57 -4.06 -4.35 -7.74
C GLY A 57 -4.84 -5.18 -6.75
N THR A 58 -4.12 -6.00 -6.00
CA THR A 58 -4.64 -6.86 -4.93
C THR A 58 -4.05 -6.47 -3.59
N LEU A 59 -4.66 -6.93 -2.49
CA LEU A 59 -4.07 -6.77 -1.15
C LEU A 59 -2.69 -7.43 -1.08
N GLY A 60 -1.78 -6.82 -0.34
CA GLY A 60 -0.40 -7.28 -0.21
C GLY A 60 0.52 -6.94 -1.40
N ASN A 61 0.00 -6.28 -2.43
CA ASN A 61 0.77 -5.84 -3.60
C ASN A 61 0.82 -4.32 -3.72
N PHE A 62 1.69 -3.83 -4.59
CA PHE A 62 1.77 -2.41 -4.90
C PHE A 62 1.52 -2.15 -6.39
N SER A 63 1.01 -0.97 -6.70
CA SER A 63 0.80 -0.48 -8.06
C SER A 63 1.49 0.87 -8.22
N MET A 64 2.04 1.15 -9.39
CA MET A 64 2.72 2.41 -9.69
C MET A 64 2.00 3.18 -10.80
N VAL A 65 1.65 4.44 -10.50
CA VAL A 65 1.08 5.37 -11.49
C VAL A 65 2.18 6.30 -11.99
N LYS A 66 2.59 6.12 -13.24
CA LYS A 66 3.61 6.94 -13.91
C LYS A 66 3.01 7.79 -15.01
N GLY A 67 3.51 9.01 -15.18
CA GLY A 67 3.09 9.89 -16.28
C GLY A 67 3.88 11.20 -16.30
N LYS A 68 3.91 11.87 -17.45
CA LYS A 68 4.55 13.18 -17.63
C LYS A 68 3.93 14.27 -16.74
N ALA A 69 4.61 15.37 -16.56
CA ALA A 69 4.02 16.55 -15.91
C ALA A 69 2.70 16.95 -16.61
N LYS A 70 1.70 17.37 -15.83
CA LYS A 70 0.35 17.75 -16.31
C LYS A 70 -0.47 16.61 -16.94
N SER A 71 -0.09 15.34 -16.79
CA SER A 71 -0.85 14.17 -17.29
C SER A 71 -2.06 13.78 -16.43
N LYS A 72 -2.52 14.66 -15.54
CA LYS A 72 -3.66 14.44 -14.63
C LYS A 72 -3.47 13.27 -13.62
N LYS A 73 -2.22 12.89 -13.30
CA LYS A 73 -1.93 11.84 -12.30
C LYS A 73 -2.66 12.06 -10.97
N SER A 74 -2.56 13.26 -10.40
CA SER A 74 -3.22 13.58 -9.13
C SER A 74 -4.76 13.47 -9.20
N PHE A 75 -5.35 13.70 -10.38
CA PHE A 75 -6.78 13.47 -10.57
C PHE A 75 -7.11 11.96 -10.50
N PHE A 76 -6.33 11.13 -11.18
CA PHE A 76 -6.48 9.68 -11.14
C PHE A 76 -6.26 9.12 -9.72
N ILE A 77 -5.23 9.61 -9.02
CA ILE A 77 -4.97 9.27 -7.61
C ILE A 77 -6.16 9.63 -6.73
N ASN A 78 -6.75 10.83 -6.90
CA ASN A 78 -7.94 11.23 -6.14
C ASN A 78 -9.13 10.30 -6.41
N MET A 79 -9.32 9.86 -7.66
CA MET A 79 -10.36 8.88 -7.99
C MET A 79 -10.11 7.53 -7.30
N ALA A 80 -8.86 7.05 -7.27
CA ALA A 80 -8.48 5.81 -6.59
C ALA A 80 -8.76 5.91 -5.07
N ILE A 81 -8.36 7.02 -4.44
CA ILE A 81 -8.65 7.29 -3.03
C ILE A 81 -10.17 7.35 -2.81
N SER A 82 -10.90 8.06 -3.66
CA SER A 82 -12.37 8.15 -3.57
C SER A 82 -13.03 6.77 -3.65
N ALA A 83 -12.56 5.91 -4.57
CA ALA A 83 -13.06 4.55 -4.71
C ALA A 83 -12.79 3.72 -3.45
N ALA A 84 -11.56 3.78 -2.90
CA ALA A 84 -11.19 3.04 -1.70
C ALA A 84 -11.95 3.51 -0.45
N VAL A 85 -12.16 4.83 -0.31
CA VAL A 85 -12.89 5.42 0.82
C VAL A 85 -14.38 5.11 0.78
N SER A 86 -15.01 5.22 -0.39
CA SER A 86 -16.45 5.02 -0.56
C SER A 86 -16.85 3.58 -0.82
N LYS A 87 -15.90 2.72 -1.21
CA LYS A 87 -16.13 1.37 -1.74
C LYS A 87 -17.09 1.36 -2.95
N GLY A 88 -17.23 2.52 -3.59
CA GLY A 88 -18.15 2.75 -4.70
C GLY A 88 -17.45 2.84 -6.05
N LEU A 89 -18.27 2.89 -7.10
CA LEU A 89 -17.81 3.14 -8.47
C LEU A 89 -17.67 4.65 -8.71
N ILE A 90 -16.46 5.12 -8.90
CA ILE A 90 -16.13 6.53 -9.10
C ILE A 90 -16.02 6.84 -10.60
N GLN A 91 -16.75 7.89 -11.03
CA GLN A 91 -16.77 8.35 -12.43
C GLN A 91 -17.08 7.24 -13.44
N ASN A 92 -17.84 6.23 -13.04
CA ASN A 92 -18.12 5.02 -13.84
C ASN A 92 -16.85 4.32 -14.33
N LYS A 93 -15.74 4.44 -13.60
CA LYS A 93 -14.42 3.93 -14.00
C LYS A 93 -13.70 3.13 -12.92
N LEU A 94 -13.48 3.68 -11.76
CA LEU A 94 -12.68 3.05 -10.71
C LEU A 94 -13.56 2.56 -9.56
N ARG A 95 -13.30 1.35 -9.09
CA ARG A 95 -13.87 0.84 -7.84
C ARG A 95 -12.81 0.17 -6.97
N SER A 96 -13.10 0.06 -5.69
CA SER A 96 -12.25 -0.61 -4.72
C SER A 96 -13.15 -1.46 -3.81
N PRO A 97 -13.28 -2.77 -4.05
CA PRO A 97 -14.17 -3.67 -3.33
C PRO A 97 -13.57 -4.16 -2.00
N LEU A 98 -12.89 -3.27 -1.26
CA LEU A 98 -12.29 -3.59 0.02
C LEU A 98 -13.33 -4.05 1.04
N LYS A 99 -13.02 -5.09 1.79
CA LYS A 99 -13.84 -5.56 2.91
C LYS A 99 -13.78 -4.59 4.11
N ASP A 100 -14.67 -4.76 5.07
CA ASP A 100 -14.71 -3.90 6.25
C ASP A 100 -13.46 -4.00 7.12
N ASP A 101 -12.82 -5.17 7.15
CA ASP A 101 -11.54 -5.38 7.85
C ASP A 101 -10.35 -4.65 7.19
N PHE A 102 -10.52 -4.10 5.99
CA PHE A 102 -9.52 -3.36 5.22
C PHE A 102 -10.06 -2.01 4.74
N ASN A 103 -10.79 -1.30 5.59
CA ASN A 103 -11.52 -0.10 5.20
C ASN A 103 -10.78 1.22 5.41
N GLN A 104 -9.63 1.20 6.08
CA GLN A 104 -8.85 2.43 6.32
C GLN A 104 -7.97 2.75 5.11
N VAL A 105 -7.96 4.03 4.76
CA VAL A 105 -7.19 4.58 3.66
C VAL A 105 -6.22 5.61 4.19
N VAL A 106 -4.95 5.52 3.83
CA VAL A 106 -3.93 6.50 4.20
C VAL A 106 -3.35 7.13 2.94
N TYR A 107 -3.35 8.46 2.91
CA TYR A 107 -2.80 9.25 1.81
C TYR A 107 -1.64 10.13 2.28
N PHE A 108 -0.47 9.93 1.70
CA PHE A 108 0.73 10.75 1.89
C PHE A 108 1.00 11.58 0.65
N ASP A 109 1.15 12.89 0.83
CA ASP A 109 1.63 13.79 -0.22
C ASP A 109 3.01 14.34 0.18
N THR A 110 4.02 14.11 -0.65
CA THR A 110 5.40 14.51 -0.37
C THR A 110 5.84 15.74 -1.17
N GLU A 111 5.01 16.24 -2.07
CA GLU A 111 5.36 17.35 -2.99
C GLU A 111 4.59 18.64 -2.75
N GLN A 112 3.32 18.54 -2.39
CA GLN A 112 2.43 19.69 -2.33
C GLN A 112 2.44 20.39 -0.96
N SER A 113 2.05 21.66 -0.95
CA SER A 113 1.81 22.38 0.31
C SER A 113 0.52 21.87 0.98
N LYS A 114 0.40 22.00 2.30
CA LYS A 114 -0.81 21.62 3.05
C LYS A 114 -2.10 22.18 2.44
N TYR A 115 -2.06 23.39 1.89
CA TYR A 115 -3.20 24.02 1.22
C TYR A 115 -3.66 23.20 0.00
N HIS A 116 -2.74 22.76 -0.84
CA HIS A 116 -3.07 21.99 -2.04
C HIS A 116 -3.52 20.56 -1.69
N VAL A 117 -2.89 19.94 -0.71
CA VAL A 117 -3.32 18.64 -0.17
C VAL A 117 -4.74 18.73 0.37
N GLN A 118 -5.06 19.75 1.18
CA GLN A 118 -6.41 19.97 1.70
C GLN A 118 -7.43 20.16 0.55
N ARG A 119 -7.06 20.89 -0.50
CA ARG A 119 -7.93 21.03 -1.69
C ARG A 119 -8.17 19.71 -2.42
N ALA A 120 -7.16 18.85 -2.50
CA ALA A 120 -7.29 17.51 -3.07
C ALA A 120 -8.27 16.66 -2.25
N VAL A 121 -8.11 16.66 -0.92
CA VAL A 121 -9.03 15.94 -0.01
C VAL A 121 -10.47 16.48 -0.10
N LYS A 122 -10.65 17.80 -0.17
CA LYS A 122 -11.99 18.38 -0.36
C LYS A 122 -12.66 17.93 -1.67
N ARG A 123 -11.89 17.75 -2.76
CA ARG A 123 -12.42 17.18 -4.00
C ARG A 123 -12.81 15.71 -3.84
N ILE A 124 -12.01 14.93 -3.11
CA ILE A 124 -12.34 13.54 -2.76
C ILE A 124 -13.67 13.52 -2.00
N CYS A 125 -13.83 14.34 -0.94
CA CYS A 125 -15.05 14.45 -0.17
C CYS A 125 -16.27 14.81 -1.05
N THR A 126 -16.11 15.80 -1.94
CA THR A 126 -17.16 16.19 -2.89
C THR A 126 -17.52 15.03 -3.84
N GLN A 127 -16.52 14.30 -4.32
CA GLN A 127 -16.71 13.21 -5.27
C GLN A 127 -17.47 12.03 -4.68
N ILE A 128 -17.29 11.76 -3.40
CA ILE A 128 -17.98 10.69 -2.67
C ILE A 128 -19.25 11.15 -1.95
N GLY A 129 -19.57 12.47 -1.96
CA GLY A 129 -20.74 13.02 -1.31
C GLY A 129 -20.70 13.04 0.23
N VAL A 130 -19.51 12.97 0.83
CA VAL A 130 -19.30 12.94 2.28
C VAL A 130 -18.47 14.13 2.72
N GLY A 131 -18.87 14.79 3.84
CA GLY A 131 -18.16 15.97 4.34
C GLY A 131 -16.75 15.68 4.85
N VAL A 132 -16.64 14.75 5.80
CA VAL A 132 -15.35 14.28 6.36
C VAL A 132 -15.43 12.75 6.52
N PRO A 133 -14.77 11.98 5.66
CA PRO A 133 -14.76 10.53 5.79
C PRO A 133 -13.93 10.11 7.02
N SER A 134 -14.48 9.22 7.85
CA SER A 134 -13.82 8.72 9.06
C SER A 134 -12.71 7.70 8.78
N ASN A 135 -12.69 7.16 7.57
CA ASN A 135 -11.76 6.14 7.13
C ASN A 135 -10.66 6.67 6.17
N LEU A 136 -10.44 7.99 6.12
CA LEU A 136 -9.36 8.61 5.35
C LEU A 136 -8.43 9.42 6.23
N ASN A 137 -7.19 8.99 6.36
CA ASN A 137 -6.12 9.74 7.00
C ASN A 137 -5.18 10.34 5.96
N THR A 138 -4.90 11.65 6.03
CA THR A 138 -4.08 12.35 5.03
C THR A 138 -2.93 13.11 5.68
N TYR A 139 -1.74 12.93 5.14
CA TYR A 139 -0.50 13.52 5.67
C TYR A 139 0.27 14.27 4.57
N GLY A 140 0.59 15.54 4.82
CA GLY A 140 1.45 16.35 3.95
C GLY A 140 2.88 16.34 4.45
N LEU A 141 3.77 15.60 3.80
CA LEU A 141 5.15 15.33 4.25
C LEU A 141 6.21 16.20 3.56
N ARG A 142 5.81 17.17 2.74
CA ARG A 142 6.73 17.98 1.91
C ARG A 142 7.91 18.61 2.69
N LYS A 143 7.69 19.02 3.94
CA LYS A 143 8.70 19.73 4.74
C LYS A 143 9.74 18.81 5.38
N LEU A 144 9.54 17.52 5.32
CA LEU A 144 10.38 16.52 5.97
C LEU A 144 11.47 16.02 5.03
N SER A 145 12.59 15.57 5.59
CA SER A 145 13.64 14.86 4.87
C SER A 145 13.16 13.49 4.37
N PRO A 146 13.80 12.91 3.34
CA PRO A 146 13.43 11.58 2.85
C PRO A 146 13.42 10.49 3.93
N SER A 147 14.39 10.51 4.84
CA SER A 147 14.48 9.53 5.94
C SER A 147 13.34 9.69 6.97
N GLU A 148 12.95 10.93 7.29
CA GLU A 148 11.81 11.18 8.17
C GLU A 148 10.50 10.76 7.52
N ARG A 149 10.32 11.01 6.21
CA ARG A 149 9.15 10.58 5.44
C ARG A 149 8.99 9.06 5.51
N LEU A 150 10.08 8.32 5.24
CA LEU A 150 10.06 6.86 5.26
C LEU A 150 9.62 6.33 6.63
N LYS A 151 10.25 6.80 7.71
CA LYS A 151 9.90 6.40 9.08
C LYS A 151 8.44 6.68 9.42
N LEU A 152 7.89 7.82 9.00
CA LEU A 152 6.49 8.17 9.26
C LEU A 152 5.51 7.33 8.43
N VAL A 153 5.87 7.00 7.19
CA VAL A 153 5.08 6.10 6.34
C VAL A 153 5.04 4.71 6.95
N GLU A 154 6.20 4.15 7.32
CA GLU A 154 6.30 2.85 8.01
C GLU A 154 5.46 2.84 9.29
N TYR A 155 5.69 3.83 10.16
CA TYR A 155 4.93 3.97 11.40
C TYR A 155 3.41 4.00 11.17
N ALA A 156 2.94 4.78 10.21
CA ALA A 156 1.51 4.89 9.93
C ALA A 156 0.94 3.58 9.37
N ILE A 157 1.69 2.86 8.53
CA ILE A 157 1.27 1.55 8.00
C ILE A 157 1.14 0.54 9.13
N GLU A 158 2.13 0.46 10.02
CA GLU A 158 2.15 -0.48 11.13
C GLU A 158 1.10 -0.19 12.22
N ASN A 159 0.72 1.10 12.38
CA ASN A 159 -0.15 1.54 13.48
C ASN A 159 -1.57 1.96 13.02
N THR A 160 -1.94 1.76 11.76
CA THR A 160 -3.32 1.99 11.30
C THR A 160 -4.08 0.68 11.28
N PRO A 161 -5.02 0.44 12.19
CA PRO A 161 -5.82 -0.77 12.19
C PRO A 161 -6.71 -0.81 10.93
N ASN A 162 -6.98 -2.01 10.43
CA ASN A 162 -7.84 -2.23 9.25
C ASN A 162 -7.38 -1.47 8.00
N LEU A 163 -6.06 -1.26 7.84
CA LEU A 163 -5.49 -0.57 6.70
C LEU A 163 -5.64 -1.41 5.43
N GLY A 164 -6.35 -0.87 4.44
CA GLY A 164 -6.60 -1.55 3.16
C GLY A 164 -5.97 -0.85 1.96
N PHE A 165 -5.75 0.47 2.05
CA PHE A 165 -5.25 1.22 0.90
C PHE A 165 -4.28 2.32 1.33
N VAL A 166 -3.07 2.29 0.77
CA VAL A 166 -2.05 3.31 1.02
C VAL A 166 -1.70 4.00 -0.30
N VAL A 167 -1.68 5.32 -0.27
CA VAL A 167 -1.26 6.13 -1.42
C VAL A 167 -0.09 7.02 -1.02
N ILE A 168 0.97 7.00 -1.82
CA ILE A 168 2.12 7.89 -1.68
C ILE A 168 2.26 8.67 -2.99
N ASP A 169 1.90 9.96 -2.98
CA ASP A 169 2.05 10.86 -4.15
C ASP A 169 3.38 11.61 -4.04
N GLY A 170 4.19 11.50 -5.08
CA GLY A 170 5.47 12.18 -5.19
C GLY A 170 6.66 11.39 -4.61
N ILE A 171 6.80 10.13 -4.99
CA ILE A 171 8.02 9.35 -4.68
C ILE A 171 9.18 9.89 -5.55
N ARG A 172 10.18 10.51 -4.89
CA ARG A 172 11.44 10.95 -5.47
C ARG A 172 12.61 10.56 -4.58
#